data_23b5a63f2db39c3e751f0f1a4adc4a49
#
_entry.id   23b5a63f2db39c3e751f0f1a4adc4a49
#
_cell.length_a   1.000
_cell.length_b   1.000
_cell.length_c   1.000
_cell.angle_alpha   90.00
_cell.angle_beta   90.00
_cell.angle_gamma   90.00
#
_symmetry.space_group_name_H-M   'P 1'
#
loop_
_entity.id
_entity.type
_entity.pdbx_description
1 polymer ?
#
loop_
_entity_poly.entity_id
_entity_poly.type
_entity_poly.pdbx_seq_one_letter_code
_entity_poly.pdbx_strand_id
1 'polypeptide(L)'
;MILANEVCDALATKLFKKIDNKIFELGVDLNLSLVPLSPDPELLKIIKNIESRLGPLPNHYQSEICLVLKPWLTYLNNFLDQGCILLIDYGYTEKDYYAPQRSSGTLLSYEQHKAYDNPFINIGQRDITAHVNFSHLAEIGVDLGLDLLGYCSQMMFLAACKIDQLEKTYPGK
;
A
#
# COMPACT_ATOMS: atom_id res chain seq x y z
N MET A 1 16.28 -7.78 13.84
CA MET A 1 15.77 -7.54 12.50
C MET A 1 14.33 -8.01 12.43
N ILE A 2 13.44 -7.20 11.86
CA ILE A 2 12.07 -7.55 11.56
C ILE A 2 11.98 -7.74 10.04
N LEU A 3 11.39 -8.84 9.56
CA LEU A 3 11.17 -9.12 8.15
C LEU A 3 9.67 -9.28 7.93
N ALA A 4 9.10 -8.50 7.02
CA ALA A 4 7.72 -8.62 6.57
C ALA A 4 7.70 -8.76 5.04
N ASN A 5 7.17 -9.88 4.56
CA ASN A 5 7.01 -10.19 3.14
C ASN A 5 5.53 -10.29 2.82
N GLU A 6 5.05 -9.46 1.90
CA GLU A 6 3.64 -9.37 1.50
C GLU A 6 2.71 -9.27 2.72
N VAL A 7 2.92 -8.23 3.55
CA VAL A 7 2.13 -7.95 4.75
C VAL A 7 1.42 -6.60 4.62
N CYS A 8 2.11 -5.60 4.05
CA CYS A 8 1.56 -4.25 3.94
C CYS A 8 0.42 -4.19 2.92
N ASP A 9 0.47 -5.00 1.87
CA ASP A 9 -0.55 -5.11 0.82
C ASP A 9 -1.89 -5.63 1.36
N ALA A 10 -1.85 -6.48 2.40
CA ALA A 10 -3.04 -7.04 3.05
C ALA A 10 -3.63 -6.15 4.17
N LEU A 11 -2.98 -5.02 4.49
CA LEU A 11 -3.51 -4.08 5.49
C LEU A 11 -4.76 -3.38 4.96
N ALA A 12 -5.75 -3.19 5.86
CA ALA A 12 -7.01 -2.55 5.50
C ALA A 12 -6.82 -1.14 4.96
N THR A 13 -7.43 -0.85 3.81
CA THR A 13 -7.39 0.45 3.16
C THR A 13 -8.77 1.12 3.15
N LYS A 14 -8.77 2.44 3.12
CA LYS A 14 -9.95 3.24 2.83
C LYS A 14 -9.95 3.65 1.37
N LEU A 15 -11.02 3.34 0.66
CA LEU A 15 -11.21 3.80 -0.71
C LEU A 15 -11.73 5.23 -0.72
N PHE A 16 -11.29 6.00 -1.69
CA PHE A 16 -11.84 7.33 -1.96
C PHE A 16 -12.10 7.55 -3.46
N LYS A 17 -12.98 8.49 -3.74
CA LYS A 17 -13.26 8.94 -5.10
C LYS A 17 -13.42 10.45 -5.16
N LYS A 18 -12.88 11.05 -6.21
CA LYS A 18 -13.10 12.47 -6.53
C LYS A 18 -14.28 12.61 -7.46
N ILE A 19 -15.30 13.35 -7.04
CA ILE A 19 -16.51 13.64 -7.83
C ILE A 19 -16.75 15.16 -7.77
N ASP A 20 -16.86 15.80 -8.91
CA ASP A 20 -17.09 17.27 -9.03
C ASP A 20 -16.12 18.08 -8.17
N ASN A 21 -14.84 17.75 -8.25
CA ASN A 21 -13.75 18.34 -7.45
C ASN A 21 -13.88 18.18 -5.93
N LYS A 22 -14.77 17.32 -5.44
CA LYS A 22 -14.90 16.96 -4.03
C LYS A 22 -14.41 15.54 -3.81
N ILE A 23 -13.78 15.32 -2.66
CA ILE A 23 -13.35 13.99 -2.23
C ILE A 23 -14.46 13.34 -1.41
N PHE A 24 -14.78 12.11 -1.73
CA PHE A 24 -15.68 11.23 -0.98
C PHE A 24 -14.91 9.99 -0.56
N GLU A 25 -15.14 9.50 0.64
CA GLU A 25 -14.79 8.14 1.04
C GLU A 25 -15.80 7.18 0.40
N LEU A 26 -15.38 5.99 0.02
CA LEU A 26 -16.28 4.97 -0.49
C LEU A 26 -16.54 3.94 0.61
N GLY A 27 -17.79 3.88 1.03
CA GLY A 27 -18.30 2.81 1.89
C GLY A 27 -18.98 1.70 1.08
N VAL A 28 -19.42 0.65 1.78
CA VAL A 28 -20.15 -0.47 1.19
C VAL A 28 -21.56 -0.51 1.78
N ASP A 29 -22.57 -0.53 0.94
CA ASP A 29 -23.97 -0.66 1.36
C ASP A 29 -24.38 -2.13 1.58
N LEU A 30 -25.62 -2.33 1.99
CA LEU A 30 -26.19 -3.68 2.23
C LEU A 30 -26.31 -4.53 0.95
N ASN A 31 -26.25 -3.92 -0.22
CA ASN A 31 -26.26 -4.59 -1.51
C ASN A 31 -24.85 -4.86 -2.05
N LEU A 32 -23.81 -4.67 -1.21
CA LEU A 32 -22.41 -4.81 -1.58
C LEU A 32 -21.99 -3.86 -2.71
N SER A 33 -22.57 -2.66 -2.73
CA SER A 33 -22.25 -1.62 -3.69
C SER A 33 -21.43 -0.52 -3.02
N LEU A 34 -20.46 0.05 -3.76
CA LEU A 34 -19.69 1.19 -3.28
C LEU A 34 -20.58 2.45 -3.32
N VAL A 35 -20.68 3.13 -2.18
CA VAL A 35 -21.46 4.35 -2.02
C VAL A 35 -20.59 5.48 -1.47
N PRO A 36 -20.79 6.74 -1.96
CA PRO A 36 -20.01 7.87 -1.47
C PRO A 36 -20.47 8.28 -0.06
N LEU A 37 -19.50 8.44 0.83
CA LEU A 37 -19.67 8.91 2.20
C LEU A 37 -18.88 10.21 2.41
N SER A 38 -19.17 10.90 3.53
CA SER A 38 -18.30 11.98 4.00
C SER A 38 -16.92 11.40 4.33
N PRO A 39 -15.84 12.00 3.83
CA PRO A 39 -14.51 11.44 4.05
C PRO A 39 -14.08 11.61 5.52
N ASP A 40 -13.37 10.62 6.02
CA ASP A 40 -12.61 10.72 7.26
C ASP A 40 -11.66 11.93 7.20
N PRO A 41 -11.55 12.76 8.27
CA PRO A 41 -10.69 13.93 8.28
C PRO A 41 -9.21 13.62 8.00
N GLU A 42 -8.70 12.49 8.48
CA GLU A 42 -7.31 12.07 8.24
C GLU A 42 -7.11 11.66 6.78
N LEU A 43 -8.04 10.88 6.22
CA LEU A 43 -8.06 10.53 4.80
C LEU A 43 -8.03 11.80 3.94
N LEU A 44 -8.91 12.77 4.23
CA LEU A 44 -8.98 14.01 3.48
C LEU A 44 -7.70 14.84 3.58
N LYS A 45 -7.06 14.86 4.76
CA LYS A 45 -5.77 15.54 4.98
C LYS A 45 -4.67 14.92 4.12
N ILE A 46 -4.58 13.59 4.09
CA ILE A 46 -3.57 12.88 3.29
C ILE A 46 -3.79 13.17 1.80
N ILE A 47 -5.03 13.09 1.31
CA ILE A 47 -5.33 13.36 -0.11
C ILE A 47 -4.96 14.80 -0.50
N LYS A 48 -5.26 15.78 0.34
CA LYS A 48 -4.86 17.18 0.11
C LYS A 48 -3.35 17.34 0.05
N ASN A 49 -2.60 16.63 0.87
CA ASN A 49 -1.14 16.64 0.83
C ASN A 49 -0.62 16.02 -0.48
N ILE A 50 -1.22 14.92 -0.94
CA ILE A 50 -0.90 14.30 -2.22
C ILE A 50 -1.17 15.30 -3.36
N GLU A 51 -2.35 15.92 -3.40
CA GLU A 51 -2.68 16.93 -4.42
C GLU A 51 -1.76 18.16 -4.36
N SER A 52 -1.27 18.54 -3.20
CA SER A 52 -0.31 19.65 -3.07
C SER A 52 1.07 19.34 -3.68
N ARG A 53 1.48 18.06 -3.67
CA ARG A 53 2.76 17.60 -4.23
C ARG A 53 2.69 17.23 -5.70
N LEU A 54 1.61 16.55 -6.11
CA LEU A 54 1.47 15.98 -7.45
C LEU A 54 0.58 16.80 -8.39
N GLY A 55 -0.14 17.80 -7.87
CA GLY A 55 -1.22 18.48 -8.56
C GLY A 55 -2.57 17.80 -8.34
N PRO A 56 -3.67 18.46 -8.78
CA PRO A 56 -5.02 17.97 -8.53
C PRO A 56 -5.27 16.63 -9.23
N LEU A 57 -5.80 15.67 -8.48
CA LEU A 57 -6.25 14.38 -9.05
C LEU A 57 -7.39 14.63 -10.06
N PRO A 58 -7.47 13.83 -11.14
CA PRO A 58 -8.54 13.96 -12.13
C PRO A 58 -9.94 13.78 -11.52
N ASN A 59 -10.96 14.33 -12.17
CA ASN A 59 -12.34 14.04 -11.80
C ASN A 59 -12.65 12.55 -12.06
N HIS A 60 -13.47 11.94 -11.21
CA HIS A 60 -13.77 10.51 -11.16
C HIS A 60 -12.58 9.60 -10.80
N TYR A 61 -11.44 10.17 -10.40
CA TYR A 61 -10.31 9.41 -9.91
C TYR A 61 -10.69 8.66 -8.63
N GLN A 62 -10.42 7.38 -8.60
CA GLN A 62 -10.62 6.49 -7.46
C GLN A 62 -9.28 5.88 -7.06
N SER A 63 -9.02 5.77 -5.78
CA SER A 63 -7.85 5.08 -5.24
C SER A 63 -8.07 4.75 -3.76
N GLU A 64 -7.03 4.31 -3.08
CA GLU A 64 -7.07 3.91 -1.69
C GLU A 64 -5.95 4.53 -0.87
N ILE A 65 -6.15 4.56 0.45
CA ILE A 65 -5.14 4.95 1.44
C ILE A 65 -5.19 3.97 2.61
N CYS A 66 -4.03 3.43 2.98
CA CYS A 66 -3.88 2.57 4.15
C CYS A 66 -3.63 3.43 5.41
N LEU A 67 -4.69 3.79 6.14
CA LEU A 67 -4.58 4.56 7.39
C LEU A 67 -3.98 3.73 8.53
N VAL A 68 -4.08 2.40 8.47
CA VAL A 68 -3.53 1.50 9.51
C VAL A 68 -2.02 1.29 9.37
N LEU A 69 -1.40 1.77 8.31
CA LEU A 69 0.04 1.63 8.07
C LEU A 69 0.86 2.33 9.17
N LYS A 70 0.47 3.54 9.58
CA LYS A 70 1.18 4.29 10.64
C LYS A 70 1.09 3.61 12.00
N PRO A 71 -0.09 3.24 12.54
CA PRO A 71 -0.16 2.50 13.80
C PRO A 71 0.54 1.14 13.73
N TRP A 72 0.50 0.44 12.60
CA TRP A 72 1.20 -0.81 12.40
C TRP A 72 2.74 -0.63 12.45
N LEU A 73 3.29 0.34 11.74
CA LEU A 73 4.73 0.61 11.76
C LEU A 73 5.18 1.15 13.13
N THR A 74 4.34 1.95 13.81
CA THR A 74 4.59 2.37 15.20
C THR A 74 4.70 1.17 16.12
N TYR A 75 3.78 0.20 15.97
CA TYR A 75 3.83 -1.04 16.75
C TYR A 75 5.14 -1.79 16.52
N LEU A 76 5.58 -1.98 15.28
CA LEU A 76 6.84 -2.63 14.97
C LEU A 76 8.05 -1.88 15.56
N ASN A 77 8.05 -0.55 15.46
CA ASN A 77 9.13 0.29 15.99
C ASN A 77 9.31 0.15 17.49
N ASN A 78 8.23 -0.06 18.25
CA ASN A 78 8.28 -0.27 19.70
C ASN A 78 8.99 -1.56 20.12
N PHE A 79 9.17 -2.51 19.23
CA PHE A 79 9.93 -3.75 19.49
C PHE A 79 11.39 -3.69 19.02
N LEU A 80 11.82 -2.55 18.48
CA LEU A 80 13.13 -2.44 17.84
C LEU A 80 14.00 -1.41 18.58
N ASP A 81 14.77 -1.86 19.58
CA ASP A 81 15.75 -1.00 20.24
C ASP A 81 16.92 -0.66 19.29
N GLN A 82 17.42 -1.66 18.56
CA GLN A 82 18.46 -1.53 17.54
C GLN A 82 18.26 -2.57 16.44
N GLY A 83 18.42 -2.16 15.18
CA GLY A 83 18.33 -3.08 14.06
C GLY A 83 17.63 -2.48 12.85
N CYS A 84 17.03 -3.32 12.02
CA CYS A 84 16.33 -2.88 10.82
C CYS A 84 14.98 -3.58 10.64
N ILE A 85 14.09 -2.93 9.93
CA ILE A 85 12.84 -3.48 9.41
C ILE A 85 13.03 -3.62 7.90
N LEU A 86 12.93 -4.84 7.38
CA LEU A 86 12.96 -5.13 5.95
C LEU A 86 11.54 -5.47 5.49
N LEU A 87 11.01 -4.64 4.62
CA LEU A 87 9.68 -4.80 4.04
C LEU A 87 9.83 -5.18 2.57
N ILE A 88 9.23 -6.29 2.19
CA ILE A 88 9.23 -6.81 0.82
C ILE A 88 7.76 -6.88 0.39
N ASP A 89 7.39 -6.06 -0.60
CA ASP A 89 6.03 -5.97 -1.04
C ASP A 89 5.96 -5.41 -2.46
N TYR A 90 4.80 -5.51 -3.11
CA TYR A 90 4.56 -4.86 -4.39
C TYR A 90 3.88 -3.51 -4.21
N GLY A 91 4.35 -2.54 -4.99
CA GLY A 91 3.86 -1.18 -4.86
C GLY A 91 4.66 -0.18 -5.69
N TYR A 92 4.47 1.08 -5.37
CA TYR A 92 5.00 2.18 -6.16
C TYR A 92 5.48 3.32 -5.27
N THR A 93 6.26 4.23 -5.87
CA THR A 93 6.46 5.57 -5.31
C THR A 93 5.14 6.34 -5.37
N GLU A 94 4.97 7.40 -4.57
CA GLU A 94 3.73 8.19 -4.55
C GLU A 94 3.34 8.69 -5.95
N LYS A 95 4.31 9.16 -6.73
CA LYS A 95 4.09 9.66 -8.08
C LYS A 95 3.51 8.60 -9.02
N ASP A 96 4.02 7.39 -8.95
CA ASP A 96 3.55 6.28 -9.78
C ASP A 96 2.28 5.67 -9.24
N TYR A 97 2.10 5.69 -7.91
CA TYR A 97 0.91 5.20 -7.23
C TYR A 97 -0.33 6.00 -7.63
N TYR A 98 -0.23 7.33 -7.58
CA TYR A 98 -1.33 8.24 -7.93
C TYR A 98 -1.24 8.79 -9.36
N ALA A 99 -0.56 8.09 -10.26
CA ALA A 99 -0.49 8.47 -11.66
C ALA A 99 -1.90 8.55 -12.29
N PRO A 100 -2.20 9.55 -13.15
CA PRO A 100 -3.53 9.76 -13.73
C PRO A 100 -4.12 8.54 -14.46
N GLN A 101 -3.27 7.72 -15.07
CA GLN A 101 -3.69 6.50 -15.76
C GLN A 101 -4.13 5.37 -14.80
N ARG A 102 -3.80 5.46 -13.51
CA ARG A 102 -4.21 4.52 -12.47
C ARG A 102 -5.50 4.99 -11.76
N SER A 103 -6.48 5.41 -12.56
CA SER A 103 -7.69 6.09 -12.09
C SER A 103 -8.70 5.21 -11.36
N SER A 104 -8.45 3.91 -11.26
CA SER A 104 -9.28 2.93 -10.53
C SER A 104 -8.61 2.41 -9.24
N GLY A 105 -7.42 2.93 -8.90
CA GLY A 105 -6.64 2.44 -7.76
C GLY A 105 -5.89 1.13 -8.05
N THR A 106 -5.52 0.44 -7.00
CA THR A 106 -4.75 -0.82 -7.05
C THR A 106 -5.40 -1.96 -6.29
N LEU A 107 -6.58 -1.72 -5.67
CA LEU A 107 -7.28 -2.75 -4.91
C LEU A 107 -7.71 -3.89 -5.81
N LEU A 108 -7.29 -5.10 -5.48
CA LEU A 108 -7.64 -6.34 -6.17
C LEU A 108 -8.06 -7.41 -5.16
N SER A 109 -8.75 -8.41 -5.64
CA SER A 109 -8.99 -9.63 -4.87
C SER A 109 -8.42 -10.84 -5.60
N TYR A 110 -7.89 -11.81 -4.86
CA TYR A 110 -7.24 -12.98 -5.41
C TYR A 110 -7.93 -14.26 -4.95
N GLU A 111 -8.15 -15.18 -5.89
CA GLU A 111 -8.62 -16.53 -5.63
C GLU A 111 -7.85 -17.50 -6.54
N GLN A 112 -7.16 -18.49 -5.95
CA GLN A 112 -6.37 -19.48 -6.70
C GLN A 112 -5.39 -18.83 -7.70
N HIS A 113 -4.66 -17.77 -7.27
CA HIS A 113 -3.71 -17.00 -8.07
C HIS A 113 -4.31 -16.21 -9.25
N LYS A 114 -5.64 -16.06 -9.31
CA LYS A 114 -6.32 -15.21 -10.29
C LYS A 114 -6.77 -13.91 -9.64
N ALA A 115 -6.48 -12.79 -10.30
CA ALA A 115 -6.89 -11.46 -9.86
C ALA A 115 -8.30 -11.11 -10.35
N TYR A 116 -9.05 -10.42 -9.51
CA TYR A 116 -10.41 -9.94 -9.79
C TYR A 116 -10.57 -8.51 -9.26
N ASP A 117 -11.20 -7.67 -10.05
CA ASP A 117 -11.46 -6.26 -9.70
C ASP A 117 -12.59 -6.09 -8.68
N ASN A 118 -13.49 -7.07 -8.56
CA ASN A 118 -14.63 -6.99 -7.66
C ASN A 118 -14.36 -7.82 -6.38
N PRO A 119 -14.06 -7.18 -5.24
CA PRO A 119 -13.78 -7.87 -3.99
C PRO A 119 -15.04 -8.44 -3.30
N PHE A 120 -16.24 -8.12 -3.79
CA PHE A 120 -17.50 -8.53 -3.18
C PHE A 120 -18.04 -9.87 -3.70
N ILE A 121 -17.31 -10.54 -4.58
CA ILE A 121 -17.65 -11.87 -5.06
C ILE A 121 -16.88 -12.89 -4.21
N ASN A 122 -17.56 -13.95 -3.74
CA ASN A 122 -16.98 -15.01 -2.89
C ASN A 122 -16.33 -14.43 -1.61
N ILE A 123 -17.04 -13.53 -0.92
CA ILE A 123 -16.57 -12.88 0.31
C ILE A 123 -16.11 -13.93 1.33
N GLY A 124 -14.92 -13.71 1.92
CA GLY A 124 -14.29 -14.63 2.86
C GLY A 124 -13.53 -15.80 2.22
N GLN A 125 -13.50 -15.89 0.88
CA GLN A 125 -12.74 -16.90 0.12
C GLN A 125 -11.63 -16.28 -0.74
N ARG A 126 -11.51 -14.93 -0.73
CA ARG A 126 -10.53 -14.19 -1.51
C ARG A 126 -9.66 -13.33 -0.60
N ASP A 127 -8.40 -13.27 -0.91
CA ASP A 127 -7.50 -12.30 -0.34
C ASP A 127 -7.74 -10.96 -1.02
N ILE A 128 -7.89 -9.89 -0.23
CA ILE A 128 -8.03 -8.52 -0.73
C ILE A 128 -6.73 -7.81 -0.48
N THR A 129 -6.13 -7.27 -1.53
CA THR A 129 -4.85 -6.60 -1.47
C THR A 129 -4.89 -5.23 -2.15
N ALA A 130 -4.03 -4.32 -1.71
CA ALA A 130 -3.75 -3.08 -2.39
C ALA A 130 -2.24 -2.87 -2.45
N HIS A 131 -1.73 -2.26 -3.52
CA HIS A 131 -0.30 -1.98 -3.61
C HIS A 131 0.16 -1.05 -2.49
N VAL A 132 1.43 -1.13 -2.13
CA VAL A 132 2.03 -0.29 -1.10
C VAL A 132 2.50 1.03 -1.71
N ASN A 133 2.12 2.16 -1.11
CA ASN A 133 2.74 3.45 -1.38
C ASN A 133 4.04 3.56 -0.55
N PHE A 134 5.16 3.17 -1.15
CA PHE A 134 6.46 3.16 -0.46
C PHE A 134 6.97 4.55 -0.06
N SER A 135 6.57 5.61 -0.76
CA SER A 135 6.89 6.97 -0.33
C SER A 135 6.19 7.32 0.97
N HIS A 136 4.91 7.01 1.10
CA HIS A 136 4.15 7.23 2.33
C HIS A 136 4.67 6.35 3.49
N LEU A 137 5.03 5.10 3.21
CA LEU A 137 5.66 4.21 4.18
C LEU A 137 6.98 4.78 4.71
N ALA A 138 7.83 5.29 3.81
CA ALA A 138 9.11 5.93 4.18
C ALA A 138 8.89 7.21 5.01
N GLU A 139 7.93 8.07 4.63
CA GLU A 139 7.56 9.28 5.38
C GLU A 139 7.13 8.90 6.82
N ILE A 140 6.28 7.90 6.98
CA ILE A 140 5.86 7.42 8.31
C ILE A 140 7.07 6.91 9.11
N GLY A 141 7.98 6.16 8.48
CA GLY A 141 9.18 5.67 9.15
C GLY A 141 10.06 6.80 9.68
N VAL A 142 10.31 7.81 8.85
CA VAL A 142 11.10 9.00 9.24
C VAL A 142 10.40 9.77 10.36
N ASP A 143 9.10 9.96 10.30
CA ASP A 143 8.31 10.61 11.36
C ASP A 143 8.38 9.86 12.70
N LEU A 144 8.60 8.55 12.68
CA LEU A 144 8.80 7.70 13.86
C LEU A 144 10.25 7.63 14.33
N GLY A 145 11.17 8.38 13.69
CA GLY A 145 12.59 8.40 14.04
C GLY A 145 13.42 7.27 13.45
N LEU A 146 12.90 6.55 12.46
CA LEU A 146 13.63 5.54 11.70
C LEU A 146 14.41 6.20 10.54
N ASP A 147 15.56 5.65 10.20
CA ASP A 147 16.31 6.04 9.01
C ASP A 147 15.90 5.17 7.81
N LEU A 148 15.67 5.79 6.65
CA LEU A 148 15.48 5.07 5.40
C LEU A 148 16.82 4.54 4.88
N LEU A 149 17.09 3.26 5.08
CA LEU A 149 18.35 2.62 4.69
C LEU A 149 18.44 2.35 3.18
N GLY A 150 17.32 2.19 2.49
CA GLY A 150 17.30 2.00 1.05
C GLY A 150 15.92 1.61 0.51
N TYR A 151 15.77 1.77 -0.80
CA TYR A 151 14.62 1.33 -1.58
C TYR A 151 15.10 0.81 -2.94
N CYS A 152 14.78 -0.42 -3.27
CA CYS A 152 15.15 -1.03 -4.55
C CYS A 152 14.19 -2.17 -4.89
N SER A 153 14.26 -2.68 -6.11
CA SER A 153 13.52 -3.89 -6.46
C SER A 153 14.09 -5.12 -5.75
N GLN A 154 13.24 -6.12 -5.48
CA GLN A 154 13.64 -7.40 -4.90
C GLN A 154 14.81 -8.04 -5.69
N MET A 155 14.75 -7.98 -7.02
CA MET A 155 15.81 -8.48 -7.87
C MET A 155 17.16 -7.80 -7.58
N MET A 156 17.18 -6.47 -7.47
CA MET A 156 18.42 -5.73 -7.17
C MET A 156 18.93 -6.03 -5.76
N PHE A 157 18.03 -6.15 -4.78
CA PHE A 157 18.38 -6.53 -3.41
C PHE A 157 19.04 -7.93 -3.38
N LEU A 158 18.40 -8.91 -4.00
CA LEU A 158 18.92 -10.29 -4.04
C LEU A 158 20.26 -10.38 -4.79
N ALA A 159 20.41 -9.62 -5.89
CA ALA A 159 21.69 -9.55 -6.60
C ALA A 159 22.80 -8.93 -5.75
N ALA A 160 22.49 -7.85 -5.00
CA ALA A 160 23.44 -7.25 -4.06
C ALA A 160 23.82 -8.20 -2.92
N CYS A 161 22.90 -9.05 -2.49
CA CYS A 161 23.15 -10.13 -1.50
C CYS A 161 23.90 -11.33 -2.10
N LYS A 162 24.25 -11.31 -3.39
CA LYS A 162 24.97 -12.39 -4.10
C LYS A 162 24.26 -13.76 -4.00
N ILE A 163 22.93 -13.74 -4.23
CA ILE A 163 22.08 -14.95 -4.11
C ILE A 163 22.58 -16.11 -4.98
N ASP A 164 23.22 -15.80 -6.14
CA ASP A 164 23.85 -16.78 -7.01
C ASP A 164 24.97 -17.59 -6.33
N GLN A 165 25.65 -17.00 -5.36
CA GLN A 165 26.67 -17.68 -4.57
C GLN A 165 26.05 -18.57 -3.48
N LEU A 166 24.92 -18.13 -2.89
CA LEU A 166 24.18 -18.93 -1.92
C LEU A 166 23.56 -20.17 -2.56
N GLU A 167 23.01 -20.05 -3.78
CA GLU A 167 22.47 -21.18 -4.53
C GLU A 167 23.51 -22.26 -4.82
N LYS A 168 24.75 -21.87 -5.12
CA LYS A 168 25.88 -22.80 -5.28
C LYS A 168 26.28 -23.50 -3.98
N THR A 169 26.15 -22.81 -2.85
CA THR A 169 26.50 -23.33 -1.52
C THR A 169 25.41 -24.24 -0.95
N TYR A 170 24.16 -23.95 -1.27
CA TYR A 170 22.96 -24.68 -0.85
C TYR A 170 22.12 -25.07 -2.07
N PRO A 171 22.59 -26.02 -2.91
CA PRO A 171 21.79 -26.47 -4.04
C PRO A 171 20.49 -27.05 -3.51
N GLY A 172 19.37 -26.47 -3.95
CA GLY A 172 18.04 -26.91 -3.55
C GLY A 172 17.88 -28.43 -3.78
N LYS A 173 17.29 -29.10 -2.80
CA LYS A 173 16.90 -30.51 -2.93
C LYS A 173 15.70 -30.65 -3.85
#